data_8fc5b4ec6f9eee5877546eb22b2ef6d5
#
_entry.id   8fc5b4ec6f9eee5877546eb22b2ef6d5
#
_cell.length_a   1.000
_cell.length_b   1.000
_cell.length_c   1.000
_cell.angle_alpha   90.00
_cell.angle_beta   90.00
_cell.angle_gamma   90.00
#
_symmetry.space_group_name_H-M   'P 1'
#
loop_
_entity.id
_entity.type
_entity.pdbx_description
1 polymer ?
#
loop_
_entity_poly.entity_id
_entity_poly.type
_entity_poly.pdbx_seq_one_letter_code
_entity_poly.pdbx_strand_id
1 'polypeptide(L)'
;MGPIAGGELEGTPIDWPSDWTYTNDIENVLLETDPLDPYSVTIWIVVADGVPYIAAGDGESRWAKNIMENPHVILSVDGKLIQARASRVVVEEEIFSVADQYVEKYEMEQEDFVEAEDGVLFRLSPR
;
A
#
# COMPACT_ATOMS: atom_id res chain seq x y z
N MET A 1 -0.43 18.67 -13.09
CA MET A 1 -0.08 18.60 -11.68
C MET A 1 0.85 17.43 -11.43
N GLY A 2 1.98 17.66 -10.85
CA GLY A 2 2.94 16.61 -10.62
C GLY A 2 2.53 15.65 -9.50
N PRO A 3 3.42 14.71 -9.12
CA PRO A 3 3.13 13.70 -8.10
C PRO A 3 3.19 14.28 -6.69
N ILE A 4 2.57 15.40 -6.48
CA ILE A 4 2.46 15.98 -5.15
C ILE A 4 1.36 15.26 -4.41
N ALA A 5 1.50 15.19 -3.10
CA ALA A 5 0.44 14.66 -2.27
C ALA A 5 -0.85 15.41 -2.58
N GLY A 6 -1.88 14.67 -2.90
CA GLY A 6 -3.17 15.22 -3.28
C GLY A 6 -4.22 15.02 -2.20
N GLY A 7 -5.43 15.38 -2.51
CA GLY A 7 -6.56 15.16 -1.64
C GLY A 7 -7.36 13.94 -2.06
N GLU A 8 -8.66 14.09 -2.15
CA GLU A 8 -9.57 13.01 -2.51
C GLU A 8 -9.28 12.46 -3.91
N LEU A 9 -9.23 11.13 -4.02
CA LEU A 9 -9.03 10.47 -5.29
C LEU A 9 -10.34 10.43 -6.08
N GLU A 10 -10.20 10.52 -7.41
CA GLU A 10 -11.32 10.43 -8.33
C GLU A 10 -11.15 9.20 -9.23
N GLY A 11 -12.24 8.51 -9.51
CA GLY A 11 -12.22 7.34 -10.36
C GLY A 11 -13.51 6.55 -10.25
N THR A 12 -13.51 5.34 -10.79
CA THR A 12 -14.68 4.46 -10.80
C THR A 12 -14.60 3.47 -9.63
N PRO A 13 -15.53 3.54 -8.66
CA PRO A 13 -15.53 2.57 -7.55
C PRO A 13 -15.79 1.15 -8.07
N ILE A 14 -15.02 0.20 -7.57
CA ILE A 14 -15.22 -1.22 -7.86
C ILE A 14 -15.17 -2.02 -6.56
N ASP A 15 -15.69 -3.24 -6.61
CA ASP A 15 -15.62 -4.16 -5.49
C ASP A 15 -14.18 -4.66 -5.30
N TRP A 16 -13.91 -5.22 -4.13
CA TRP A 16 -12.62 -5.84 -3.83
C TRP A 16 -12.31 -6.89 -4.90
N PRO A 17 -11.15 -6.78 -5.59
CA PRO A 17 -10.79 -7.73 -6.63
C PRO A 17 -10.63 -9.15 -6.08
N SER A 18 -11.10 -10.13 -6.82
CA SER A 18 -10.91 -11.54 -6.46
C SER A 18 -9.48 -12.02 -6.71
N ASP A 19 -8.75 -11.30 -7.56
CA ASP A 19 -7.37 -11.63 -7.91
C ASP A 19 -6.60 -10.33 -8.05
N TRP A 20 -5.53 -10.18 -7.28
CA TRP A 20 -4.69 -8.99 -7.27
C TRP A 20 -3.45 -9.10 -8.16
N THR A 21 -3.22 -10.25 -8.79
CA THR A 21 -1.98 -10.48 -9.56
C THR A 21 -1.83 -9.54 -10.76
N TYR A 22 -2.92 -8.98 -11.26
CA TYR A 22 -2.84 -7.99 -12.34
C TYR A 22 -2.00 -6.76 -11.93
N THR A 23 -1.87 -6.47 -10.65
CA THR A 23 -1.06 -5.35 -10.17
C THR A 23 0.43 -5.62 -10.27
N ASN A 24 0.84 -6.85 -10.53
CA ASN A 24 2.26 -7.17 -10.71
C ASN A 24 2.87 -6.43 -11.90
N ASP A 25 2.03 -6.04 -12.88
CA ASP A 25 2.46 -5.26 -14.04
C ASP A 25 2.28 -3.76 -13.85
N ILE A 26 1.83 -3.35 -12.66
CA ILE A 26 1.58 -1.94 -12.34
C ILE A 26 2.60 -1.49 -11.30
N GLU A 27 3.47 -0.57 -11.67
CA GLU A 27 4.54 -0.11 -10.80
C GLU A 27 4.02 0.73 -9.63
N ASN A 28 3.14 1.69 -9.92
CA ASN A 28 2.66 2.64 -8.93
C ASN A 28 1.15 2.65 -8.84
N VAL A 29 0.65 2.83 -7.62
CA VAL A 29 -0.77 3.05 -7.37
C VAL A 29 -0.93 4.29 -6.51
N LEU A 30 -2.14 4.83 -6.45
CA LEU A 30 -2.43 5.95 -5.56
C LEU A 30 -3.12 5.43 -4.30
N LEU A 31 -2.79 6.03 -3.18
CA LEU A 31 -3.38 5.66 -1.89
C LEU A 31 -3.93 6.92 -1.22
N GLU A 32 -5.21 6.88 -0.86
CA GLU A 32 -5.85 7.94 -0.09
C GLU A 32 -6.01 7.47 1.36
N THR A 33 -5.57 8.31 2.29
CA THR A 33 -5.71 8.08 3.74
C THR A 33 -6.49 9.22 4.36
N ASP A 34 -6.90 9.05 5.62
CA ASP A 34 -7.60 10.06 6.41
C ASP A 34 -8.92 10.50 5.74
N PRO A 35 -9.99 9.67 5.84
CA PRO A 35 -11.26 9.98 5.16
C PRO A 35 -11.88 11.33 5.54
N LEU A 36 -11.57 11.86 6.71
CA LEU A 36 -12.10 13.15 7.15
C LEU A 36 -11.37 14.35 6.58
N ASP A 37 -10.10 14.12 6.15
CA ASP A 37 -9.27 15.14 5.52
C ASP A 37 -8.40 14.42 4.49
N PRO A 38 -8.97 14.05 3.34
CA PRO A 38 -8.29 13.15 2.39
C PRO A 38 -6.90 13.61 1.97
N TYR A 39 -5.95 12.70 2.07
CA TYR A 39 -4.56 12.90 1.72
C TYR A 39 -4.09 11.72 0.88
N SER A 40 -3.65 11.96 -0.33
CA SER A 40 -3.25 10.88 -1.24
C SER A 40 -1.79 10.97 -1.67
N VAL A 41 -1.19 9.81 -1.88
CA VAL A 41 0.21 9.68 -2.29
C VAL A 41 0.33 8.60 -3.36
N THR A 42 1.46 8.61 -4.07
CA THR A 42 1.83 7.55 -5.00
C THR A 42 2.72 6.56 -4.25
N ILE A 43 2.38 5.29 -4.31
CA ILE A 43 3.13 4.25 -3.60
C ILE A 43 3.32 3.00 -4.46
N TRP A 44 4.19 2.11 -3.98
CA TRP A 44 4.37 0.77 -4.55
C TRP A 44 3.37 -0.19 -3.91
N ILE A 45 3.03 -1.26 -4.64
CA ILE A 45 2.16 -2.32 -4.17
C ILE A 45 2.74 -3.68 -4.57
N VAL A 46 2.67 -4.65 -3.68
CA VAL A 46 3.03 -6.04 -4.00
C VAL A 46 1.93 -6.97 -3.54
N VAL A 47 1.93 -8.18 -4.10
CA VAL A 47 0.96 -9.21 -3.76
C VAL A 47 1.74 -10.44 -3.28
N ALA A 48 1.38 -10.95 -2.11
CA ALA A 48 1.95 -12.17 -1.56
C ALA A 48 0.80 -13.06 -1.11
N ASP A 49 0.79 -14.30 -1.59
CA ASP A 49 -0.28 -15.26 -1.30
C ASP A 49 -1.69 -14.72 -1.58
N GLY A 50 -1.81 -13.96 -2.67
CA GLY A 50 -3.09 -13.39 -3.08
C GLY A 50 -3.54 -12.16 -2.29
N VAL A 51 -2.71 -11.67 -1.38
CA VAL A 51 -3.03 -10.52 -0.52
C VAL A 51 -2.18 -9.32 -0.93
N PRO A 52 -2.79 -8.13 -1.12
CA PRO A 52 -2.02 -6.93 -1.44
C PRO A 52 -1.40 -6.30 -0.21
N TYR A 53 -0.19 -5.78 -0.37
CA TYR A 53 0.56 -5.12 0.71
C TYR A 53 1.15 -3.80 0.23
N ILE A 54 1.25 -2.84 1.14
CA ILE A 54 1.91 -1.56 0.92
C ILE A 54 2.89 -1.31 2.06
N ALA A 55 3.94 -0.56 1.80
CA ALA A 55 4.97 -0.30 2.82
C ALA A 55 5.45 1.14 2.76
N ALA A 56 5.77 1.69 3.92
CA ALA A 56 6.45 2.97 4.04
C ALA A 56 7.87 2.71 4.53
N GLY A 57 8.86 3.30 3.86
CA GLY A 57 10.25 3.24 4.33
C GLY A 57 10.45 4.00 5.63
N ASP A 58 9.55 4.91 5.94
CA ASP A 58 9.56 5.73 7.14
C ASP A 58 8.16 5.79 7.74
N GLY A 59 8.00 5.18 8.92
CA GLY A 59 6.72 5.18 9.64
C GLY A 59 6.28 6.55 10.13
N GLU A 60 7.18 7.55 10.06
CA GLU A 60 6.86 8.94 10.37
C GLU A 60 6.23 9.69 9.20
N SER A 61 6.17 9.08 8.01
CA SER A 61 5.51 9.70 6.87
C SER A 61 4.03 9.94 7.18
N ARG A 62 3.48 10.99 6.61
CA ARG A 62 2.11 11.41 6.92
C ARG A 62 1.08 10.32 6.62
N TRP A 63 1.21 9.65 5.49
CA TRP A 63 0.22 8.63 5.13
C TRP A 63 0.27 7.42 6.07
N ALA A 64 1.47 7.03 6.53
CA ALA A 64 1.59 5.93 7.48
C ALA A 64 0.98 6.29 8.83
N LYS A 65 1.21 7.51 9.31
CA LYS A 65 0.58 7.99 10.54
C LYS A 65 -0.92 8.08 10.42
N ASN A 66 -1.42 8.52 9.27
CA ASN A 66 -2.86 8.58 9.02
C ASN A 66 -3.51 7.20 9.14
N ILE A 67 -2.85 6.16 8.60
CA ILE A 67 -3.33 4.79 8.70
C ILE A 67 -3.36 4.31 10.15
N MET A 68 -2.35 4.67 10.92
CA MET A 68 -2.31 4.26 12.34
C MET A 68 -3.47 4.85 13.14
N GLU A 69 -3.94 6.04 12.77
CA GLU A 69 -5.08 6.68 13.41
C GLU A 69 -6.41 6.19 12.85
N ASN A 70 -6.46 5.93 11.54
CA ASN A 70 -7.67 5.45 10.86
C ASN A 70 -7.27 4.49 9.75
N PRO A 71 -7.57 3.19 9.90
CA PRO A 71 -7.11 2.18 8.94
C PRO A 71 -7.86 2.15 7.61
N HIS A 72 -8.91 2.95 7.46
CA HIS A 72 -9.69 2.97 6.22
C HIS A 72 -8.96 3.76 5.15
N VAL A 73 -8.72 3.13 4.01
CA VAL A 73 -8.00 3.72 2.88
C VAL A 73 -8.75 3.45 1.59
N ILE A 74 -8.36 4.18 0.54
CA ILE A 74 -8.84 3.94 -0.82
C ILE A 74 -7.62 3.83 -1.72
N LEU A 75 -7.57 2.77 -2.51
CA LEU A 75 -6.56 2.61 -3.55
C LEU A 75 -7.14 3.06 -4.88
N SER A 76 -6.33 3.73 -5.69
CA SER A 76 -6.65 3.96 -7.08
C SER A 76 -5.68 3.15 -7.91
N VAL A 77 -6.21 2.16 -8.61
CA VAL A 77 -5.43 1.29 -9.50
C VAL A 77 -5.99 1.47 -10.90
N ASP A 78 -5.21 2.11 -11.75
CA ASP A 78 -5.60 2.30 -13.15
C ASP A 78 -6.97 2.98 -13.30
N GLY A 79 -7.23 3.98 -12.45
CA GLY A 79 -8.48 4.75 -12.45
C GLY A 79 -9.64 4.09 -11.72
N LYS A 80 -9.43 2.93 -11.13
CA LYS A 80 -10.47 2.23 -10.37
C LYS A 80 -10.22 2.39 -8.88
N LEU A 81 -11.27 2.79 -8.15
CA LEU A 81 -11.17 3.03 -6.71
C LEU A 81 -11.61 1.80 -5.93
N ILE A 82 -10.75 1.36 -5.01
CA ILE A 82 -10.97 0.17 -4.19
C ILE A 82 -10.88 0.56 -2.73
N GLN A 83 -11.96 0.38 -1.99
CA GLN A 83 -11.97 0.62 -0.55
C GLN A 83 -11.27 -0.52 0.16
N ALA A 84 -10.40 -0.19 1.11
CA ALA A 84 -9.62 -1.18 1.83
C ALA A 84 -9.41 -0.78 3.28
N ARG A 85 -9.02 -1.77 4.08
CA ARG A 85 -8.59 -1.57 5.46
C ARG A 85 -7.12 -1.97 5.53
N ALA A 86 -6.28 -1.10 6.09
CA ALA A 86 -4.86 -1.37 6.24
C ALA A 86 -4.56 -1.82 7.66
N SER A 87 -3.85 -2.95 7.80
CA SER A 87 -3.47 -3.49 9.10
C SER A 87 -1.96 -3.68 9.14
N ARG A 88 -1.32 -3.23 10.22
CA ARG A 88 0.12 -3.36 10.35
C ARG A 88 0.54 -4.81 10.45
N VAL A 89 1.57 -5.19 9.70
CA VAL A 89 2.15 -6.52 9.72
C VAL A 89 3.31 -6.52 10.71
N VAL A 90 3.27 -7.43 11.67
CA VAL A 90 4.32 -7.55 12.69
C VAL A 90 4.90 -8.96 12.79
N VAL A 91 4.31 -9.93 12.08
CA VAL A 91 4.78 -11.31 12.08
C VAL A 91 5.97 -11.44 11.13
N GLU A 92 7.11 -11.89 11.65
CA GLU A 92 8.36 -11.96 10.89
C GLU A 92 8.25 -12.80 9.62
N GLU A 93 7.60 -13.96 9.68
CA GLU A 93 7.42 -14.82 8.51
C GLU A 93 6.65 -14.11 7.39
N GLU A 94 5.64 -13.34 7.76
CA GLU A 94 4.85 -12.58 6.81
C GLU A 94 5.70 -11.46 6.21
N ILE A 95 6.50 -10.79 7.02
CA ILE A 95 7.40 -9.72 6.55
C ILE A 95 8.38 -10.26 5.51
N PHE A 96 9.00 -11.42 5.77
CA PHE A 96 9.94 -12.03 4.83
C PHE A 96 9.25 -12.43 3.53
N SER A 97 8.05 -13.00 3.60
CA SER A 97 7.29 -13.38 2.41
C SER A 97 6.99 -12.18 1.53
N VAL A 98 6.60 -11.05 2.15
CA VAL A 98 6.33 -9.82 1.42
C VAL A 98 7.61 -9.21 0.87
N ALA A 99 8.70 -9.27 1.64
CA ALA A 99 10.01 -8.76 1.20
C ALA A 99 10.47 -9.45 -0.09
N ASP A 100 10.24 -10.75 -0.21
CA ASP A 100 10.58 -11.48 -1.43
C ASP A 100 9.86 -10.92 -2.64
N GLN A 101 8.61 -10.48 -2.48
CA GLN A 101 7.84 -9.89 -3.56
C GLN A 101 8.38 -8.51 -3.95
N TYR A 102 8.81 -7.71 -2.98
CA TYR A 102 9.45 -6.43 -3.26
C TYR A 102 10.76 -6.60 -4.01
N VAL A 103 11.57 -7.57 -3.60
CA VAL A 103 12.84 -7.89 -4.28
C VAL A 103 12.58 -8.27 -5.74
N GLU A 104 11.60 -9.14 -5.96
CA GLU A 104 11.29 -9.63 -7.29
C GLU A 104 10.68 -8.56 -8.19
N LYS A 105 9.74 -7.79 -7.69
CA LYS A 105 9.03 -6.80 -8.50
C LYS A 105 9.82 -5.51 -8.72
N TYR A 106 10.51 -5.02 -7.69
CA TYR A 106 11.19 -3.72 -7.72
C TYR A 106 12.70 -3.82 -7.71
N GLU A 107 13.23 -5.03 -7.81
CA GLU A 107 14.68 -5.28 -7.90
C GLU A 107 15.49 -4.68 -6.74
N MET A 108 14.90 -4.64 -5.55
CA MET A 108 15.59 -4.15 -4.36
C MET A 108 16.25 -5.30 -3.60
N GLU A 109 17.18 -4.97 -2.69
CA GLU A 109 17.79 -5.96 -1.84
C GLU A 109 16.88 -6.31 -0.66
N GLN A 110 16.76 -7.60 -0.34
CA GLN A 110 15.92 -8.02 0.77
C GLN A 110 16.35 -7.35 2.08
N GLU A 111 17.65 -7.18 2.28
CA GLU A 111 18.20 -6.54 3.46
C GLU A 111 17.68 -5.12 3.65
N ASP A 112 17.56 -4.36 2.56
CA ASP A 112 17.08 -2.98 2.60
C ASP A 112 15.64 -2.92 3.08
N PHE A 113 14.86 -3.95 2.78
CA PHE A 113 13.46 -4.02 3.20
C PHE A 113 13.34 -4.48 4.66
N VAL A 114 14.01 -5.59 4.99
CA VAL A 114 13.85 -6.26 6.29
C VAL A 114 14.52 -5.48 7.43
N GLU A 115 15.64 -4.82 7.15
CA GLU A 115 16.43 -4.10 8.14
C GLU A 115 16.06 -2.62 8.26
N ALA A 116 15.02 -2.15 7.58
CA ALA A 116 14.56 -0.77 7.68
C ALA A 116 13.97 -0.54 9.07
N GLU A 117 14.73 0.11 9.95
CA GLU A 117 14.33 0.33 11.35
C GLU A 117 13.04 1.13 11.48
N ASP A 118 12.86 2.12 10.61
CA ASP A 118 11.70 3.00 10.66
C ASP A 118 10.59 2.58 9.70
N GLY A 119 10.78 1.49 8.98
CA GLY A 119 9.81 1.02 7.99
C GLY A 119 8.57 0.39 8.63
N VAL A 120 7.44 0.53 7.96
CA VAL A 120 6.19 -0.13 8.35
C VAL A 120 5.57 -0.80 7.14
N LEU A 121 4.96 -1.95 7.39
CA LEU A 121 4.30 -2.75 6.36
C LEU A 121 2.82 -2.90 6.71
N PHE A 122 1.96 -2.72 5.73
CA PHE A 122 0.52 -2.86 5.92
C PHE A 122 -0.04 -3.92 4.99
N ARG A 123 -0.89 -4.79 5.54
CA ARG A 123 -1.70 -5.74 4.78
C ARG A 123 -3.03 -5.06 4.47
N LEU A 124 -3.48 -5.17 3.23
CA LEU A 124 -4.78 -4.63 2.84
C LEU A 124 -5.83 -5.74 2.81
N SER A 125 -7.02 -5.41 3.30
CA SER A 125 -8.17 -6.31 3.32
C SER A 125 -9.43 -5.54 2.95
N PRO A 126 -10.52 -6.23 2.57
CA PRO A 126 -11.78 -5.53 2.27
C PRO A 126 -12.33 -4.85 3.52
N ARG A 127 -12.98 -3.70 3.29
CA ARG A 127 -13.73 -3.06 4.38
C ARG A 127 -15.10 -3.67 4.52
#